data_c4a205c8d98a7868bd3affc9b9cc906d
#
_entry.id   c4a205c8d98a7868bd3affc9b9cc906d
#
_cell.length_a   1.000
_cell.length_b   1.000
_cell.length_c   1.000
_cell.angle_alpha   90.00
_cell.angle_beta   90.00
_cell.angle_gamma   90.00
#
_symmetry.space_group_name_H-M   'P 1'
#
loop_
_entity.id
_entity.type
_entity.pdbx_description
1 polymer ?
#
loop_
_entity_poly.entity_id
_entity_poly.type
_entity_poly.pdbx_seq_one_letter_code
_entity_poly.pdbx_strand_id
1 'polypeptide(L)'
;MDGLTPALQHWQAQGGMVALGGHRLFVAQAGQHGSVLLFIHGYPTSSYDWHSLWTPLATRHRLIAPDLLGMGFSDKPADHAYGIENHADLLEALLDRLGVQQVHIVAHDLGVSVAQEMLARRQAHPLAPRILSLTLLNGGVCPEAYQPRMLQHLLSSPLGGWIAPRIPKQAFERTITRLFGPHTLPSTALLQDFWALVNHHNGRAISHKTGRFYIDRMALRDRLVGPLLQRVVPVRLINGAADPNSGAHMAARYCALVPDADVVSLPGIGHWPQIEAPGQVLQALKAFLQKHNPIG
;
A
#
# COMPACT_ATOMS: atom_id res chain seq x y z
N MET A 1 -8.61 25.30 -8.45
CA MET A 1 -8.24 23.94 -8.94
C MET A 1 -6.73 23.88 -8.89
N ASP A 2 -6.19 23.25 -7.84
CA ASP A 2 -4.75 23.03 -7.78
C ASP A 2 -4.44 21.99 -8.86
N GLY A 3 -3.82 22.43 -9.96
CA GLY A 3 -3.41 21.56 -11.05
C GLY A 3 -2.43 20.49 -10.53
N LEU A 4 -2.36 19.36 -11.21
CA LEU A 4 -1.37 18.34 -10.91
C LEU A 4 0.04 18.91 -11.11
N THR A 5 0.96 18.57 -10.22
CA THR A 5 2.38 18.91 -10.39
C THR A 5 2.97 18.21 -11.62
N PRO A 6 4.07 18.67 -12.18
CA PRO A 6 4.74 17.98 -13.29
C PRO A 6 5.10 16.53 -12.95
N ALA A 7 5.47 16.24 -11.71
CA ALA A 7 5.78 14.89 -11.25
C ALA A 7 4.53 13.97 -11.29
N LEU A 8 3.39 14.47 -10.85
CA LEU A 8 2.12 13.73 -10.90
C LEU A 8 1.60 13.57 -12.33
N GLN A 9 1.78 14.58 -13.19
CA GLN A 9 1.45 14.47 -14.62
C GLN A 9 2.28 13.38 -15.29
N HIS A 10 3.60 13.35 -14.99
CA HIS A 10 4.47 12.31 -15.48
C HIS A 10 4.06 10.93 -14.99
N TRP A 11 3.68 10.79 -13.71
CA TRP A 11 3.18 9.52 -13.16
C TRP A 11 1.86 9.09 -13.80
N GLN A 12 0.92 10.03 -13.97
CA GLN A 12 -0.36 9.76 -14.61
C GLN A 12 -0.19 9.25 -16.05
N ALA A 13 0.83 9.74 -16.76
CA ALA A 13 1.18 9.28 -18.10
C ALA A 13 1.75 7.85 -18.16
N GLN A 14 2.15 7.25 -17.00
CA GLN A 14 2.60 5.85 -16.91
C GLN A 14 1.43 4.85 -16.90
N GLY A 15 0.18 5.29 -16.86
CA GLY A 15 -0.95 4.40 -16.70
C GLY A 15 -2.21 4.86 -17.42
N GLY A 16 -3.31 4.19 -17.09
CA GLY A 16 -4.62 4.51 -17.63
C GLY A 16 -5.74 4.01 -16.73
N MET A 17 -6.97 4.36 -17.09
CA MET A 17 -8.17 3.97 -16.35
C MET A 17 -8.65 2.59 -16.82
N VAL A 18 -8.86 1.68 -15.87
CA VAL A 18 -9.37 0.31 -16.11
C VAL A 18 -10.74 0.19 -15.45
N ALA A 19 -11.76 -0.20 -16.21
CA ALA A 19 -13.12 -0.40 -15.68
C ALA A 19 -13.23 -1.77 -15.01
N LEU A 20 -13.62 -1.81 -13.74
CA LEU A 20 -13.73 -3.01 -12.91
C LEU A 20 -14.91 -2.85 -11.93
N GLY A 21 -15.83 -3.81 -11.91
CA GLY A 21 -16.92 -3.83 -10.93
C GLY A 21 -17.78 -2.57 -10.88
N GLY A 22 -17.99 -1.90 -12.03
CA GLY A 22 -18.75 -0.64 -12.10
C GLY A 22 -17.95 0.62 -11.74
N HIS A 23 -16.66 0.48 -11.41
CA HIS A 23 -15.75 1.58 -11.07
C HIS A 23 -14.56 1.64 -12.03
N ARG A 24 -13.83 2.76 -12.05
CA ARG A 24 -12.61 2.90 -12.81
C ARG A 24 -11.43 3.07 -11.86
N LEU A 25 -10.45 2.19 -11.99
CA LEU A 25 -9.18 2.31 -11.29
C LEU A 25 -8.12 2.87 -12.24
N PHE A 26 -7.33 3.82 -11.79
CA PHE A 26 -6.08 4.16 -12.44
C PHE A 26 -5.06 3.05 -12.17
N VAL A 27 -4.36 2.62 -13.21
CA VAL A 27 -3.36 1.56 -13.13
C VAL A 27 -2.10 2.01 -13.85
N ALA A 28 -1.04 2.30 -13.13
CA ALA A 28 0.28 2.50 -13.70
C ALA A 28 0.87 1.15 -14.10
N GLN A 29 1.50 1.07 -15.27
CA GLN A 29 2.15 -0.14 -15.78
C GLN A 29 3.48 0.18 -16.43
N ALA A 30 4.48 -0.69 -16.21
CA ALA A 30 5.78 -0.61 -16.88
C ALA A 30 6.41 -2.00 -17.01
N GLY A 31 7.42 -2.12 -17.89
CA GLY A 31 8.07 -3.40 -18.16
C GLY A 31 7.16 -4.35 -18.94
N GLN A 32 7.77 -5.19 -19.78
CA GLN A 32 7.03 -6.12 -20.65
C GLN A 32 7.42 -7.58 -20.41
N HIS A 33 8.48 -7.83 -19.65
CA HIS A 33 9.08 -9.13 -19.48
C HIS A 33 9.31 -9.47 -18.01
N GLY A 34 9.62 -10.73 -17.74
CA GLY A 34 9.93 -11.21 -16.40
C GLY A 34 8.69 -11.46 -15.53
N SER A 35 8.91 -11.66 -14.24
CA SER A 35 7.83 -11.89 -13.28
C SER A 35 6.98 -10.63 -13.07
N VAL A 36 5.69 -10.85 -12.78
CA VAL A 36 4.75 -9.75 -12.51
C VAL A 36 4.89 -9.31 -11.06
N LEU A 37 5.06 -8.00 -10.84
CA LEU A 37 5.02 -7.37 -9.52
C LEU A 37 3.74 -6.51 -9.42
N LEU A 38 2.87 -6.85 -8.47
CA LEU A 38 1.72 -6.02 -8.10
C LEU A 38 2.12 -5.15 -6.90
N PHE A 39 2.04 -3.83 -7.07
CA PHE A 39 2.31 -2.85 -6.03
C PHE A 39 1.01 -2.32 -5.44
N ILE A 40 0.80 -2.51 -4.15
CA ILE A 40 -0.41 -2.07 -3.44
C ILE A 40 -0.01 -0.98 -2.44
N HIS A 41 -0.41 0.25 -2.72
CA HIS A 41 -0.11 1.42 -1.89
C HIS A 41 -0.98 1.47 -0.63
N GLY A 42 -0.71 2.45 0.23
CA GLY A 42 -1.41 2.70 1.47
C GLY A 42 -2.31 3.95 1.47
N TYR A 43 -2.90 4.21 2.63
CA TYR A 43 -3.67 5.41 2.92
C TYR A 43 -2.75 6.54 3.43
N PRO A 44 -2.96 7.78 3.05
CA PRO A 44 -4.01 8.32 2.17
C PRO A 44 -3.49 8.60 0.74
N THR A 45 -2.40 8.01 0.33
CA THR A 45 -1.66 8.33 -0.89
C THR A 45 -2.15 7.54 -2.13
N SER A 46 -1.25 7.10 -2.99
CA SER A 46 -1.58 6.44 -4.26
C SER A 46 -0.42 5.56 -4.73
N SER A 47 -0.57 4.96 -5.89
CA SER A 47 0.50 4.23 -6.57
C SER A 47 1.77 5.07 -6.84
N TYR A 48 1.66 6.39 -6.78
CA TYR A 48 2.82 7.31 -6.86
C TYR A 48 3.87 7.04 -5.78
N ASP A 49 3.51 6.45 -4.66
CA ASP A 49 4.45 6.05 -3.60
C ASP A 49 5.59 5.17 -4.12
N TRP A 50 5.40 4.50 -5.25
CA TRP A 50 6.35 3.57 -5.86
C TRP A 50 7.28 4.20 -6.91
N HIS A 51 7.14 5.51 -7.18
CA HIS A 51 7.84 6.20 -8.26
C HIS A 51 9.36 6.01 -8.23
N SER A 52 9.97 6.01 -7.04
CA SER A 52 11.43 5.85 -6.87
C SER A 52 11.94 4.44 -7.20
N LEU A 53 11.08 3.42 -7.09
CA LEU A 53 11.42 2.03 -7.40
C LEU A 53 11.07 1.65 -8.85
N TRP A 54 10.29 2.47 -9.54
CA TRP A 54 9.60 2.12 -10.79
C TRP A 54 10.55 1.77 -11.91
N THR A 55 11.35 2.73 -12.35
CA THR A 55 12.27 2.54 -13.48
C THR A 55 13.30 1.43 -13.23
N PRO A 56 13.97 1.33 -12.04
CA PRO A 56 14.92 0.26 -11.78
C PRO A 56 14.33 -1.15 -11.77
N LEU A 57 13.04 -1.31 -11.52
CA LEU A 57 12.37 -2.62 -11.52
C LEU A 57 11.78 -2.96 -12.89
N ALA A 58 11.29 -1.96 -13.63
CA ALA A 58 10.70 -2.14 -14.96
C ALA A 58 11.68 -2.75 -16.00
N THR A 59 12.99 -2.68 -15.74
CA THR A 59 14.02 -3.28 -16.61
C THR A 59 14.00 -4.81 -16.60
N ARG A 60 13.42 -5.44 -15.57
CA ARG A 60 13.44 -6.91 -15.37
C ARG A 60 12.11 -7.52 -15.02
N HIS A 61 11.09 -6.71 -14.72
CA HIS A 61 9.80 -7.16 -14.25
C HIS A 61 8.67 -6.41 -14.95
N ARG A 62 7.51 -7.07 -15.10
CA ARG A 62 6.26 -6.40 -15.46
C ARG A 62 5.64 -5.82 -14.19
N LEU A 63 5.50 -4.51 -14.13
CA LEU A 63 5.01 -3.77 -12.98
C LEU A 63 3.55 -3.37 -13.17
N ILE A 64 2.75 -3.55 -12.14
CA ILE A 64 1.34 -3.16 -12.07
C ILE A 64 1.12 -2.45 -10.74
N ALA A 65 0.72 -1.17 -10.77
CA ALA A 65 0.46 -0.38 -9.58
C ALA A 65 -0.88 0.36 -9.72
N PRO A 66 -1.98 -0.25 -9.26
CA PRO A 66 -3.27 0.41 -9.23
C PRO A 66 -3.33 1.46 -8.11
N ASP A 67 -4.06 2.55 -8.35
CA ASP A 67 -4.61 3.37 -7.28
C ASP A 67 -5.82 2.65 -6.71
N LEU A 68 -5.84 2.40 -5.41
CA LEU A 68 -6.99 1.79 -4.74
C LEU A 68 -8.23 2.68 -4.89
N LEU A 69 -9.40 2.06 -5.01
CA LEU A 69 -10.66 2.80 -5.12
C LEU A 69 -10.79 3.81 -3.97
N GLY A 70 -11.18 5.04 -4.28
CA GLY A 70 -11.26 6.12 -3.29
C GLY A 70 -9.97 6.93 -3.13
N MET A 71 -8.85 6.56 -3.75
CA MET A 71 -7.55 7.22 -3.61
C MET A 71 -6.91 7.55 -4.95
N GLY A 72 -5.88 8.40 -4.94
CA GLY A 72 -5.12 8.77 -6.13
C GLY A 72 -5.99 9.26 -7.28
N PHE A 73 -5.78 8.72 -8.46
CA PHE A 73 -6.54 9.02 -9.70
C PHE A 73 -7.76 8.13 -9.90
N SER A 74 -7.97 7.09 -9.08
CA SER A 74 -9.13 6.21 -9.16
C SER A 74 -10.44 6.90 -8.79
N ASP A 75 -11.58 6.32 -9.20
CA ASP A 75 -12.91 6.81 -8.86
C ASP A 75 -13.12 6.86 -7.33
N LYS A 76 -13.98 7.77 -6.88
CA LYS A 76 -14.25 8.04 -5.46
C LYS A 76 -15.76 8.06 -5.16
N PRO A 77 -16.46 6.91 -5.36
CA PRO A 77 -17.90 6.84 -5.12
C PRO A 77 -18.25 7.14 -3.66
N ALA A 78 -19.17 8.08 -3.44
CA ALA A 78 -19.56 8.50 -2.09
C ALA A 78 -20.22 7.38 -1.28
N ASP A 79 -20.93 6.47 -1.93
CA ASP A 79 -21.74 5.42 -1.30
C ASP A 79 -21.04 4.06 -1.23
N HIS A 80 -19.69 4.03 -1.42
CA HIS A 80 -18.92 2.79 -1.33
C HIS A 80 -18.41 2.52 0.10
N ALA A 81 -18.27 1.24 0.46
CA ALA A 81 -17.86 0.83 1.80
C ALA A 81 -16.34 0.88 2.05
N TYR A 82 -15.50 0.83 1.02
CA TYR A 82 -14.02 0.90 1.10
C TYR A 82 -13.35 -0.10 2.04
N GLY A 83 -13.94 -1.29 2.23
CA GLY A 83 -13.37 -2.34 3.07
C GLY A 83 -12.15 -3.01 2.44
N ILE A 84 -11.34 -3.69 3.26
CA ILE A 84 -10.17 -4.46 2.83
C ILE A 84 -10.58 -5.51 1.78
N GLU A 85 -11.70 -6.19 1.99
CA GLU A 85 -12.24 -7.21 1.11
C GLU A 85 -12.66 -6.64 -0.26
N ASN A 86 -13.27 -5.43 -0.28
CA ASN A 86 -13.64 -4.78 -1.54
C ASN A 86 -12.42 -4.39 -2.38
N HIS A 87 -11.33 -3.93 -1.73
CA HIS A 87 -10.08 -3.67 -2.43
C HIS A 87 -9.49 -4.96 -3.00
N ALA A 88 -9.51 -6.06 -2.24
CA ALA A 88 -9.04 -7.36 -2.73
C ALA A 88 -9.86 -7.84 -3.94
N ASP A 89 -11.21 -7.72 -3.92
CA ASP A 89 -12.10 -8.04 -5.05
C ASP A 89 -11.67 -7.32 -6.34
N LEU A 90 -11.43 -6.00 -6.22
CA LEU A 90 -11.04 -5.18 -7.37
C LEU A 90 -9.65 -5.53 -7.89
N LEU A 91 -8.69 -5.87 -7.01
CA LEU A 91 -7.34 -6.25 -7.42
C LEU A 91 -7.31 -7.65 -8.05
N GLU A 92 -8.08 -8.60 -7.54
CA GLU A 92 -8.22 -9.91 -8.15
C GLU A 92 -8.86 -9.81 -9.55
N ALA A 93 -9.93 -9.01 -9.70
CA ALA A 93 -10.54 -8.72 -11.00
C ALA A 93 -9.58 -7.98 -11.94
N LEU A 94 -8.71 -7.10 -11.43
CA LEU A 94 -7.67 -6.45 -12.23
C LEU A 94 -6.67 -7.46 -12.77
N LEU A 95 -6.15 -8.36 -11.92
CA LEU A 95 -5.19 -9.38 -12.32
C LEU A 95 -5.79 -10.33 -13.36
N ASP A 96 -7.04 -10.75 -13.17
CA ASP A 96 -7.77 -11.57 -14.14
C ASP A 96 -7.91 -10.86 -15.49
N ARG A 97 -8.36 -9.60 -15.49
CA ARG A 97 -8.49 -8.79 -16.71
C ARG A 97 -7.16 -8.61 -17.46
N LEU A 98 -6.05 -8.56 -16.73
CA LEU A 98 -4.70 -8.42 -17.30
C LEU A 98 -4.06 -9.78 -17.68
N GLY A 99 -4.77 -10.90 -17.50
CA GLY A 99 -4.31 -12.25 -17.78
C GLY A 99 -3.15 -12.71 -16.89
N VAL A 100 -3.06 -12.18 -15.67
CA VAL A 100 -1.97 -12.50 -14.74
C VAL A 100 -2.28 -13.78 -13.99
N GLN A 101 -1.49 -14.82 -14.24
CA GLN A 101 -1.64 -16.13 -13.60
C GLN A 101 -0.79 -16.28 -12.33
N GLN A 102 0.33 -15.56 -12.26
CA GLN A 102 1.28 -15.61 -11.13
C GLN A 102 1.79 -14.20 -10.83
N VAL A 103 1.95 -13.89 -9.54
CA VAL A 103 2.30 -12.53 -9.11
C VAL A 103 3.12 -12.54 -7.81
N HIS A 104 4.14 -11.68 -7.74
CA HIS A 104 4.72 -11.23 -6.48
C HIS A 104 3.99 -9.96 -6.05
N ILE A 105 3.63 -9.85 -4.78
CA ILE A 105 2.96 -8.66 -4.24
C ILE A 105 3.95 -7.85 -3.41
N VAL A 106 4.01 -6.55 -3.65
CA VAL A 106 4.74 -5.56 -2.85
C VAL A 106 3.72 -4.59 -2.28
N ALA A 107 3.56 -4.56 -0.97
CA ALA A 107 2.45 -3.86 -0.34
C ALA A 107 2.90 -2.93 0.79
N HIS A 108 2.25 -1.80 0.93
CA HIS A 108 2.52 -0.79 1.95
C HIS A 108 1.25 -0.38 2.69
N ASP A 109 1.30 -0.16 4.00
CA ASP A 109 0.24 0.33 4.90
C ASP A 109 -1.10 -0.41 4.77
N LEU A 110 -2.17 0.22 4.24
CA LEU A 110 -3.44 -0.45 3.91
C LEU A 110 -3.22 -1.60 2.94
N GLY A 111 -2.35 -1.41 1.95
CA GLY A 111 -2.01 -2.44 0.97
C GLY A 111 -1.52 -3.74 1.60
N VAL A 112 -0.86 -3.68 2.77
CA VAL A 112 -0.45 -4.88 3.53
C VAL A 112 -1.67 -5.72 3.90
N SER A 113 -2.74 -5.10 4.42
CA SER A 113 -3.96 -5.82 4.79
C SER A 113 -4.70 -6.37 3.57
N VAL A 114 -4.70 -5.62 2.45
CA VAL A 114 -5.28 -6.09 1.19
C VAL A 114 -4.50 -7.30 0.66
N ALA A 115 -3.16 -7.26 0.70
CA ALA A 115 -2.31 -8.39 0.30
C ALA A 115 -2.51 -9.63 1.19
N GLN A 116 -2.67 -9.44 2.50
CA GLN A 116 -2.99 -10.51 3.44
C GLN A 116 -4.37 -11.13 3.15
N GLU A 117 -5.38 -10.31 2.84
CA GLU A 117 -6.71 -10.79 2.44
C GLU A 117 -6.65 -11.61 1.14
N MET A 118 -5.96 -11.10 0.10
CA MET A 118 -5.75 -11.85 -1.14
C MET A 118 -5.06 -13.20 -0.88
N LEU A 119 -4.08 -13.23 0.04
CA LEU A 119 -3.41 -14.48 0.41
C LEU A 119 -4.34 -15.43 1.16
N ALA A 120 -5.20 -14.94 2.05
CA ALA A 120 -6.19 -15.74 2.78
C ALA A 120 -7.21 -16.36 1.82
N ARG A 121 -7.68 -15.60 0.83
CA ARG A 121 -8.61 -16.07 -0.20
C ARG A 121 -8.01 -17.16 -1.07
N ARG A 122 -6.73 -17.04 -1.38
CA ARG A 122 -6.04 -18.01 -2.23
C ARG A 122 -6.12 -19.44 -1.69
N GLN A 123 -6.15 -19.62 -0.37
CA GLN A 123 -6.33 -20.92 0.24
C GLN A 123 -7.72 -21.53 -0.03
N ALA A 124 -8.75 -20.68 -0.15
CA ALA A 124 -10.13 -21.10 -0.41
C ALA A 124 -10.47 -21.19 -1.91
N HIS A 125 -9.75 -20.45 -2.77
CA HIS A 125 -10.05 -20.32 -4.21
C HIS A 125 -8.83 -20.66 -5.07
N PRO A 126 -8.60 -21.93 -5.43
CA PRO A 126 -7.43 -22.35 -6.21
C PRO A 126 -7.30 -21.72 -7.60
N LEU A 127 -8.38 -21.20 -8.18
CA LEU A 127 -8.40 -20.57 -9.50
C LEU A 127 -7.91 -19.10 -9.50
N ALA A 128 -7.82 -18.46 -8.34
CA ALA A 128 -7.27 -17.11 -8.25
C ALA A 128 -5.78 -17.09 -8.68
N PRO A 129 -5.23 -15.94 -9.13
CA PRO A 129 -3.82 -15.83 -9.50
C PRO A 129 -2.89 -16.31 -8.39
N ARG A 130 -1.89 -17.13 -8.73
CA ARG A 130 -0.95 -17.69 -7.77
C ARG A 130 -0.06 -16.60 -7.20
N ILE A 131 -0.16 -16.34 -5.91
CA ILE A 131 0.76 -15.44 -5.20
C ILE A 131 2.06 -16.23 -4.96
N LEU A 132 3.16 -15.71 -5.50
CA LEU A 132 4.48 -16.33 -5.41
C LEU A 132 5.24 -15.92 -4.14
N SER A 133 5.10 -14.66 -3.74
CA SER A 133 5.68 -14.12 -2.51
C SER A 133 5.03 -12.80 -2.12
N LEU A 134 5.20 -12.40 -0.86
CA LEU A 134 4.82 -11.08 -0.35
C LEU A 134 6.05 -10.31 0.12
N THR A 135 6.18 -9.05 -0.29
CA THR A 135 7.06 -8.07 0.35
C THR A 135 6.18 -7.01 1.00
N LEU A 136 6.22 -6.92 2.31
CA LEU A 136 5.40 -6.04 3.11
C LEU A 136 6.25 -4.88 3.63
N LEU A 137 5.78 -3.64 3.46
CA LEU A 137 6.43 -2.42 3.94
C LEU A 137 5.50 -1.72 4.92
N ASN A 138 6.02 -1.30 6.05
CA ASN A 138 5.31 -0.58 7.11
C ASN A 138 3.78 -0.59 7.01
N GLY A 139 3.14 -1.45 7.78
CA GLY A 139 1.69 -1.63 7.76
C GLY A 139 1.24 -2.51 8.93
N GLY A 140 -0.05 -2.77 9.03
CA GLY A 140 -0.62 -3.56 10.12
C GLY A 140 -0.48 -5.06 9.92
N VAL A 141 0.73 -5.56 9.72
CA VAL A 141 1.02 -7.00 9.56
C VAL A 141 0.40 -7.81 10.69
N CYS A 142 0.52 -7.30 11.93
CA CYS A 142 -0.13 -7.84 13.14
C CYS A 142 -1.07 -6.75 13.66
N PRO A 143 -2.39 -6.85 13.41
CA PRO A 143 -3.36 -5.79 13.72
C PRO A 143 -3.29 -5.27 15.15
N GLU A 144 -3.06 -6.15 16.12
CA GLU A 144 -2.96 -5.84 17.55
C GLU A 144 -1.73 -4.98 17.93
N ALA A 145 -0.72 -4.94 17.08
CA ALA A 145 0.48 -4.12 17.31
C ALA A 145 0.41 -2.74 16.63
N TYR A 146 -0.60 -2.50 15.80
CA TYR A 146 -0.76 -1.21 15.12
C TYR A 146 -1.16 -0.11 16.09
N GLN A 147 -0.50 1.05 15.99
CA GLN A 147 -0.74 2.21 16.85
C GLN A 147 -1.41 3.34 16.07
N PRO A 148 -2.75 3.39 16.00
CA PRO A 148 -3.46 4.44 15.26
C PRO A 148 -3.24 5.81 15.91
N ARG A 149 -3.11 6.84 15.07
CA ARG A 149 -2.93 8.22 15.53
C ARG A 149 -4.28 8.86 15.88
N MET A 150 -4.27 9.89 16.73
CA MET A 150 -5.47 10.60 17.15
C MET A 150 -6.33 11.06 15.97
N LEU A 151 -5.72 11.55 14.88
CA LEU A 151 -6.46 11.96 13.68
C LEU A 151 -7.21 10.79 13.03
N GLN A 152 -6.64 9.58 13.05
CA GLN A 152 -7.34 8.38 12.52
C GLN A 152 -8.58 8.06 13.35
N HIS A 153 -8.48 8.12 14.68
CA HIS A 153 -9.65 7.95 15.56
C HIS A 153 -10.72 9.01 15.30
N LEU A 154 -10.31 10.27 15.13
CA LEU A 154 -11.23 11.38 14.87
C LEU A 154 -11.95 11.21 13.52
N LEU A 155 -11.21 10.84 12.48
CA LEU A 155 -11.78 10.60 11.14
C LEU A 155 -12.70 9.38 11.11
N SER A 156 -12.44 8.37 11.92
CA SER A 156 -13.27 7.16 12.01
C SER A 156 -14.50 7.32 12.91
N SER A 157 -14.64 8.45 13.61
CA SER A 157 -15.80 8.77 14.42
C SER A 157 -17.02 9.15 13.56
N PRO A 158 -18.25 9.19 14.14
CA PRO A 158 -19.44 9.66 13.41
C PRO A 158 -19.30 11.09 12.84
N LEU A 159 -18.40 11.90 13.39
CA LEU A 159 -18.11 13.25 12.91
C LEU A 159 -17.10 13.30 11.76
N GLY A 160 -16.47 12.16 11.41
CA GLY A 160 -15.41 12.08 10.42
C GLY A 160 -15.79 12.67 9.07
N GLY A 161 -17.00 12.42 8.58
CA GLY A 161 -17.50 12.99 7.32
C GLY A 161 -17.62 14.51 7.32
N TRP A 162 -17.86 15.12 8.48
CA TRP A 162 -17.89 16.58 8.64
C TRP A 162 -16.47 17.16 8.78
N ILE A 163 -15.58 16.44 9.47
CA ILE A 163 -14.20 16.89 9.77
C ILE A 163 -13.30 16.75 8.55
N ALA A 164 -13.33 15.63 7.85
CA ALA A 164 -12.40 15.29 6.79
C ALA A 164 -12.26 16.37 5.69
N PRO A 165 -13.35 16.94 5.13
CA PRO A 165 -13.26 17.97 4.11
C PRO A 165 -12.67 19.30 4.64
N ARG A 166 -12.65 19.49 5.97
CA ARG A 166 -12.23 20.71 6.65
C ARG A 166 -10.79 20.69 7.15
N ILE A 167 -10.10 19.57 7.01
CA ILE A 167 -8.68 19.48 7.41
C ILE A 167 -7.87 20.44 6.54
N PRO A 168 -7.19 21.46 7.12
CA PRO A 168 -6.38 22.38 6.36
C PRO A 168 -5.09 21.70 5.88
N LYS A 169 -4.54 22.20 4.76
CA LYS A 169 -3.31 21.70 4.15
C LYS A 169 -2.16 21.57 5.16
N GLN A 170 -1.94 22.60 5.95
CA GLN A 170 -0.85 22.64 6.95
C GLN A 170 -1.02 21.55 8.05
N ALA A 171 -2.26 21.20 8.42
CA ALA A 171 -2.51 20.12 9.37
C ALA A 171 -2.24 18.76 8.76
N PHE A 172 -2.60 18.56 7.51
CA PHE A 172 -2.27 17.38 6.72
C PHE A 172 -0.74 17.23 6.61
N GLU A 173 -0.04 18.24 6.11
CA GLU A 173 1.42 18.24 5.93
C GLU A 173 2.15 17.92 7.25
N ARG A 174 1.75 18.55 8.35
CA ARG A 174 2.32 18.25 9.68
C ARG A 174 2.08 16.80 10.11
N THR A 175 0.90 16.26 9.81
CA THR A 175 0.57 14.87 10.14
C THR A 175 1.43 13.90 9.34
N ILE A 176 1.56 14.12 8.04
CA ILE A 176 2.41 13.30 7.17
C ILE A 176 3.88 13.40 7.60
N THR A 177 4.40 14.61 7.81
CA THR A 177 5.81 14.82 8.21
C THR A 177 6.17 14.04 9.49
N ARG A 178 5.25 13.92 10.46
CA ARG A 178 5.47 13.18 11.71
C ARG A 178 5.57 11.67 11.54
N LEU A 179 5.22 11.14 10.39
CA LEU A 179 5.33 9.72 10.07
C LEU A 179 6.68 9.37 9.42
N PHE A 180 7.40 10.36 8.89
CA PHE A 180 8.74 10.20 8.34
C PHE A 180 9.80 10.04 9.44
N GLY A 181 10.91 9.44 9.08
CA GLY A 181 12.06 9.32 9.96
C GLY A 181 12.68 10.70 10.30
N PRO A 182 13.38 10.80 11.42
CA PRO A 182 13.89 12.11 11.92
C PRO A 182 14.91 12.76 10.99
N HIS A 183 15.56 11.98 10.12
CA HIS A 183 16.60 12.46 9.19
C HIS A 183 16.19 12.33 7.72
N THR A 184 14.96 11.90 7.44
CA THR A 184 14.42 11.65 6.08
C THR A 184 13.13 12.42 5.86
N LEU A 185 13.04 13.63 6.39
CA LEU A 185 11.83 14.45 6.30
C LEU A 185 11.40 14.66 4.83
N PRO A 186 10.07 14.67 4.57
CA PRO A 186 9.56 14.84 3.21
C PRO A 186 9.86 16.25 2.68
N SER A 187 10.20 16.34 1.40
CA SER A 187 10.33 17.64 0.73
C SER A 187 8.99 18.36 0.61
N THR A 188 9.01 19.68 0.50
CA THR A 188 7.81 20.48 0.22
C THR A 188 7.11 20.01 -1.06
N ALA A 189 7.87 19.63 -2.08
CA ALA A 189 7.32 19.12 -3.34
C ALA A 189 6.54 17.82 -3.13
N LEU A 190 7.09 16.86 -2.37
CA LEU A 190 6.40 15.60 -2.04
C LEU A 190 5.10 15.84 -1.26
N LEU A 191 5.13 16.76 -0.28
CA LEU A 191 3.92 17.12 0.48
C LEU A 191 2.86 17.78 -0.42
N GLN A 192 3.27 18.57 -1.40
CA GLN A 192 2.36 19.14 -2.41
C GLN A 192 1.75 18.04 -3.28
N ASP A 193 2.55 17.07 -3.73
CA ASP A 193 2.09 15.92 -4.50
C ASP A 193 1.05 15.10 -3.72
N PHE A 194 1.35 14.75 -2.47
CA PHE A 194 0.41 14.03 -1.60
C PHE A 194 -0.89 14.80 -1.39
N TRP A 195 -0.78 16.12 -1.15
CA TRP A 195 -1.96 16.95 -0.98
C TRP A 195 -2.80 17.03 -2.25
N ALA A 196 -2.18 17.13 -3.42
CA ALA A 196 -2.88 17.16 -4.71
C ALA A 196 -3.63 15.83 -4.95
N LEU A 197 -3.00 14.68 -4.69
CA LEU A 197 -3.60 13.35 -4.83
C LEU A 197 -4.79 13.14 -3.89
N VAL A 198 -4.65 13.52 -2.61
CA VAL A 198 -5.74 13.40 -1.63
C VAL A 198 -6.94 14.28 -1.99
N ASN A 199 -6.71 15.43 -2.63
CA ASN A 199 -7.79 16.32 -3.07
C ASN A 199 -8.36 15.95 -4.44
N HIS A 200 -7.65 15.16 -5.24
CA HIS A 200 -8.07 14.82 -6.59
C HIS A 200 -9.48 14.22 -6.59
N HIS A 201 -10.36 14.75 -7.46
CA HIS A 201 -11.77 14.35 -7.53
C HIS A 201 -12.49 14.33 -6.18
N ASN A 202 -12.23 15.34 -5.33
CA ASN A 202 -12.86 15.50 -4.03
C ASN A 202 -12.56 14.35 -3.02
N GLY A 203 -11.40 13.70 -3.10
CA GLY A 203 -11.03 12.55 -2.28
C GLY A 203 -11.08 12.82 -0.77
N ARG A 204 -10.82 14.05 -0.32
CA ARG A 204 -10.97 14.40 1.11
C ARG A 204 -12.37 14.17 1.67
N ALA A 205 -13.40 14.34 0.87
CA ALA A 205 -14.78 14.16 1.32
C ALA A 205 -15.05 12.72 1.79
N ILE A 206 -14.33 11.73 1.23
CA ILE A 206 -14.47 10.32 1.56
C ILE A 206 -13.33 9.77 2.41
N SER A 207 -12.32 10.57 2.76
CA SER A 207 -11.13 10.09 3.49
C SER A 207 -11.47 9.51 4.88
N HIS A 208 -12.59 9.93 5.48
CA HIS A 208 -13.14 9.33 6.69
C HIS A 208 -13.61 7.88 6.48
N LYS A 209 -14.00 7.49 5.26
CA LYS A 209 -14.39 6.12 4.90
C LYS A 209 -13.16 5.29 4.54
N THR A 210 -12.31 5.79 3.64
CA THR A 210 -11.10 5.08 3.22
C THR A 210 -10.10 4.88 4.36
N GLY A 211 -10.11 5.75 5.38
CA GLY A 211 -9.25 5.66 6.57
C GLY A 211 -9.72 4.68 7.66
N ARG A 212 -10.88 4.03 7.52
CA ARG A 212 -11.42 3.11 8.56
C ARG A 212 -10.78 1.73 8.57
N PHE A 213 -10.00 1.37 7.59
CA PHE A 213 -9.40 0.05 7.39
C PHE A 213 -8.69 -0.52 8.64
N TYR A 214 -8.15 0.32 9.52
CA TYR A 214 -7.49 -0.17 10.74
C TYR A 214 -8.48 -0.78 11.74
N ILE A 215 -9.77 -0.39 11.70
CA ILE A 215 -10.85 -1.00 12.49
C ILE A 215 -11.21 -2.35 11.89
N ASP A 216 -11.41 -2.40 10.57
CA ASP A 216 -11.76 -3.63 9.86
C ASP A 216 -10.64 -4.68 10.02
N ARG A 217 -9.39 -4.25 9.97
CA ARG A 217 -8.21 -5.07 10.19
C ARG A 217 -8.25 -5.82 11.53
N MET A 218 -8.70 -5.18 12.61
CA MET A 218 -8.82 -5.82 13.92
C MET A 218 -9.88 -6.92 13.92
N ALA A 219 -11.02 -6.68 13.28
CA ALA A 219 -12.10 -7.67 13.16
C ALA A 219 -11.66 -8.89 12.31
N LEU A 220 -10.79 -8.66 11.32
CA LEU A 220 -10.28 -9.70 10.41
C LEU A 220 -8.94 -10.31 10.86
N ARG A 221 -8.48 -10.03 12.08
CA ARG A 221 -7.13 -10.37 12.56
C ARG A 221 -6.70 -11.81 12.26
N ASP A 222 -7.50 -12.79 12.65
CA ASP A 222 -7.14 -14.21 12.50
C ASP A 222 -7.10 -14.64 11.03
N ARG A 223 -7.99 -14.08 10.21
CA ARG A 223 -8.04 -14.29 8.77
C ARG A 223 -6.79 -13.73 8.08
N LEU A 224 -6.38 -12.52 8.44
CA LEU A 224 -5.24 -11.83 7.82
C LEU A 224 -3.89 -12.41 8.26
N VAL A 225 -3.76 -12.78 9.53
CA VAL A 225 -2.49 -13.27 10.11
C VAL A 225 -2.31 -14.78 9.89
N GLY A 226 -3.39 -15.55 9.85
CA GLY A 226 -3.35 -17.01 9.71
C GLY A 226 -2.43 -17.52 8.60
N PRO A 227 -2.54 -17.04 7.35
CA PRO A 227 -1.67 -17.45 6.24
C PRO A 227 -0.18 -17.14 6.46
N LEU A 228 0.14 -16.06 7.19
CA LEU A 228 1.52 -15.73 7.54
C LEU A 228 2.08 -16.73 8.56
N LEU A 229 1.28 -17.10 9.56
CA LEU A 229 1.66 -18.13 10.56
C LEU A 229 1.89 -19.50 9.92
N GLN A 230 1.07 -19.83 8.90
CA GLN A 230 1.17 -21.07 8.15
C GLN A 230 2.29 -21.05 7.08
N ARG A 231 2.91 -19.88 6.85
CA ARG A 231 3.98 -19.68 5.86
C ARG A 231 3.62 -20.20 4.46
N VAL A 232 2.40 -19.91 4.02
CA VAL A 232 1.87 -20.45 2.75
C VAL A 232 2.62 -19.94 1.51
N VAL A 233 3.31 -18.83 1.63
CA VAL A 233 4.26 -18.29 0.64
C VAL A 233 5.45 -17.65 1.36
N PRO A 234 6.59 -17.44 0.68
CA PRO A 234 7.68 -16.62 1.20
C PRO A 234 7.19 -15.19 1.49
N VAL A 235 7.54 -14.66 2.68
CA VAL A 235 7.19 -13.30 3.09
C VAL A 235 8.43 -12.59 3.58
N ARG A 236 8.69 -11.36 3.10
CA ARG A 236 9.68 -10.43 3.64
C ARG A 236 8.99 -9.19 4.18
N LEU A 237 9.32 -8.81 5.41
CA LEU A 237 8.97 -7.51 5.96
C LEU A 237 10.16 -6.55 5.82
N ILE A 238 9.99 -5.41 5.11
CA ILE A 238 10.95 -4.31 5.09
C ILE A 238 10.36 -3.20 5.98
N ASN A 239 10.97 -2.96 7.13
CA ASN A 239 10.37 -2.14 8.18
C ASN A 239 11.20 -0.90 8.48
N GLY A 240 10.65 0.27 8.21
CA GLY A 240 11.14 1.55 8.71
C GLY A 240 10.90 1.63 10.22
N ALA A 241 11.98 1.43 10.99
CA ALA A 241 11.89 1.19 12.42
C ALA A 241 11.42 2.42 13.22
N ALA A 242 11.56 3.63 12.67
CA ALA A 242 11.13 4.88 13.30
C ALA A 242 9.65 5.23 13.06
N ASP A 243 8.92 4.43 12.27
CA ASP A 243 7.49 4.63 12.06
C ASP A 243 6.71 4.55 13.37
N PRO A 244 5.99 5.61 13.77
CA PRO A 244 5.24 5.61 15.02
C PRO A 244 3.98 4.72 14.98
N ASN A 245 3.50 4.31 13.80
CA ASN A 245 2.31 3.49 13.64
C ASN A 245 2.62 1.99 13.57
N SER A 246 3.65 1.61 12.83
CA SER A 246 3.99 0.22 12.53
C SER A 246 5.51 -0.02 12.41
N GLY A 247 6.31 0.67 13.21
CA GLY A 247 7.76 0.59 13.19
C GLY A 247 8.33 -0.65 13.90
N ALA A 248 9.39 -0.45 14.70
CA ALA A 248 10.12 -1.53 15.37
C ALA A 248 9.22 -2.45 16.21
N HIS A 249 8.20 -1.91 16.87
CA HIS A 249 7.24 -2.69 17.67
C HIS A 249 6.39 -3.66 16.81
N MET A 250 6.05 -3.27 15.57
CA MET A 250 5.37 -4.16 14.62
C MET A 250 6.28 -5.30 14.17
N ALA A 251 7.53 -4.99 13.80
CA ALA A 251 8.52 -6.00 13.42
C ALA A 251 8.80 -6.98 14.58
N ALA A 252 8.94 -6.49 15.81
CA ALA A 252 9.10 -7.31 17.00
C ALA A 252 7.90 -8.25 17.22
N ARG A 253 6.67 -7.74 17.06
CA ARG A 253 5.47 -8.57 17.17
C ARG A 253 5.41 -9.64 16.10
N TYR A 254 5.73 -9.29 14.86
CA TYR A 254 5.77 -10.23 13.74
C TYR A 254 6.80 -11.35 13.99
N CYS A 255 8.02 -11.01 14.41
CA CYS A 255 9.05 -11.99 14.78
C CYS A 255 8.63 -12.91 15.95
N ALA A 256 7.87 -12.37 16.91
CA ALA A 256 7.34 -13.18 18.01
C ALA A 256 6.26 -14.19 17.57
N LEU A 257 5.54 -13.90 16.50
CA LEU A 257 4.49 -14.78 15.95
C LEU A 257 5.01 -15.76 14.90
N VAL A 258 6.00 -15.33 14.12
CA VAL A 258 6.56 -16.12 13.01
C VAL A 258 8.03 -16.40 13.30
N PRO A 259 8.40 -17.58 13.79
CA PRO A 259 9.80 -17.95 13.99
C PRO A 259 10.58 -17.84 12.67
N ASP A 260 11.81 -17.34 12.72
CA ASP A 260 12.70 -17.12 11.56
C ASP A 260 12.06 -16.20 10.48
N ALA A 261 11.25 -15.23 10.89
CA ALA A 261 10.68 -14.23 9.99
C ALA A 261 11.77 -13.48 9.22
N ASP A 262 11.61 -13.38 7.91
CA ASP A 262 12.52 -12.59 7.05
C ASP A 262 12.21 -11.11 7.20
N VAL A 263 12.96 -10.41 8.04
CA VAL A 263 12.77 -9.00 8.37
C VAL A 263 14.01 -8.19 8.04
N VAL A 264 13.85 -7.16 7.22
CA VAL A 264 14.86 -6.14 6.96
C VAL A 264 14.45 -4.88 7.72
N SER A 265 15.13 -4.62 8.85
CA SER A 265 14.91 -3.40 9.64
C SER A 265 15.73 -2.25 9.09
N LEU A 266 15.11 -1.08 8.93
CA LEU A 266 15.74 0.16 8.47
C LEU A 266 15.72 1.21 9.61
N PRO A 267 16.79 1.27 10.42
CA PRO A 267 16.88 2.23 11.54
C PRO A 267 16.78 3.67 11.04
N GLY A 268 16.03 4.51 11.77
CA GLY A 268 15.87 5.93 11.45
C GLY A 268 14.94 6.23 10.26
N ILE A 269 14.45 5.21 9.55
CA ILE A 269 13.46 5.35 8.47
C ILE A 269 12.05 5.26 9.05
N GLY A 270 11.15 6.09 8.54
CA GLY A 270 9.77 6.18 8.99
C GLY A 270 8.81 5.29 8.20
N HIS A 271 7.60 5.85 7.97
CA HIS A 271 6.46 5.11 7.45
C HIS A 271 6.54 4.76 5.96
N TRP A 272 7.25 5.55 5.15
CA TRP A 272 7.40 5.33 3.71
C TRP A 272 8.83 4.88 3.33
N PRO A 273 9.28 3.67 3.71
CA PRO A 273 10.64 3.24 3.42
C PRO A 273 10.98 3.26 1.92
N GLN A 274 10.01 3.02 1.04
CA GLN A 274 10.16 3.10 -0.41
C GLN A 274 10.46 4.50 -0.93
N ILE A 275 10.12 5.54 -0.15
CA ILE A 275 10.40 6.95 -0.47
C ILE A 275 11.62 7.45 0.30
N GLU A 276 11.73 7.08 1.58
CA GLU A 276 12.76 7.57 2.49
C GLU A 276 14.12 6.91 2.25
N ALA A 277 14.14 5.63 1.87
CA ALA A 277 15.35 4.83 1.65
C ALA A 277 15.22 3.94 0.39
N PRO A 278 14.89 4.49 -0.79
CA PRO A 278 14.58 3.71 -1.99
C PRO A 278 15.69 2.75 -2.39
N GLY A 279 16.96 3.13 -2.22
CA GLY A 279 18.10 2.27 -2.54
C GLY A 279 18.16 1.01 -1.68
N GLN A 280 17.93 1.13 -0.37
CA GLN A 280 17.93 0.00 0.56
C GLN A 280 16.71 -0.90 0.32
N VAL A 281 15.53 -0.32 0.09
CA VAL A 281 14.32 -1.08 -0.25
C VAL A 281 14.50 -1.82 -1.57
N LEU A 282 15.06 -1.17 -2.59
CA LEU A 282 15.33 -1.79 -3.89
C LEU A 282 16.30 -2.98 -3.77
N GLN A 283 17.37 -2.81 -3.00
CA GLN A 283 18.34 -3.88 -2.75
C GLN A 283 17.69 -5.08 -2.04
N ALA A 284 16.93 -4.81 -0.97
CA ALA A 284 16.22 -5.83 -0.21
C ALA A 284 15.19 -6.57 -1.07
N LEU A 285 14.38 -5.82 -1.84
CA LEU A 285 13.38 -6.39 -2.73
C LEU A 285 14.02 -7.26 -3.83
N LYS A 286 15.06 -6.78 -4.52
CA LYS A 286 15.75 -7.54 -5.57
C LYS A 286 16.35 -8.84 -5.02
N ALA A 287 17.02 -8.80 -3.88
CA ALA A 287 17.59 -10.00 -3.24
C ALA A 287 16.50 -11.03 -2.89
N PHE A 288 15.33 -10.58 -2.42
CA PHE A 288 14.22 -11.45 -2.09
C PHE A 288 13.60 -12.08 -3.35
N LEU A 289 13.35 -11.28 -4.39
CA LEU A 289 12.79 -11.77 -5.65
C LEU A 289 13.72 -12.78 -6.34
N GLN A 290 15.03 -12.53 -6.35
CA GLN A 290 16.01 -13.48 -6.91
C GLN A 290 15.95 -14.85 -6.22
N LYS A 291 15.79 -14.87 -4.89
CA LYS A 291 15.68 -16.10 -4.10
C LYS A 291 14.39 -16.88 -4.38
N HIS A 292 13.31 -16.20 -4.74
CA HIS A 292 11.97 -16.77 -4.84
C HIS A 292 11.35 -16.66 -6.24
N ASN A 293 12.14 -16.30 -7.24
CA ASN A 293 11.68 -16.34 -8.61
C ASN A 293 11.82 -17.76 -9.18
N PRO A 294 10.73 -18.44 -9.56
CA PRO A 294 10.80 -19.80 -10.11
C PRO A 294 11.37 -19.87 -11.54
N ILE A 295 11.73 -18.73 -12.11
CA ILE A 295 12.30 -18.64 -13.46
C ILE A 295 13.80 -18.30 -13.32
N GLY A 296 14.61 -19.34 -13.27
CA GLY A 296 16.02 -19.32 -13.62
C GLY A 296 16.13 -19.57 -15.10
#